data_27c5b5e49a674f12880f5dd25a58d773
#
_entry.id   27c5b5e49a674f12880f5dd25a58d773
#
_cell.length_a   1.000
_cell.length_b   1.000
_cell.length_c   1.000
_cell.angle_alpha   90.00
_cell.angle_beta   90.00
_cell.angle_gamma   90.00
#
_symmetry.space_group_name_H-M   'P 1'
#
loop_
_entity.id
_entity.type
_entity.pdbx_description
1 polymer ?
#
loop_
_entity_poly.entity_id
_entity_poly.type
_entity_poly.pdbx_seq_one_letter_code
_entity_poly.pdbx_strand_id
1 'polypeptide(L)'
;MPLVIADRVLETTTTTGNGTVTLAGAETGYQSFSVIGNGNTTYYTIAVNGGTDWEVGIGTYTSSGTTLSRDVVLDSSNSGALVSFGSGTKQVFVTYPADKAVYLDASGVPSGNIATTGKAVITALVFGL
;
A
#
# COMPACT_ATOMS: atom_id res chain seq x y z
N MET A 1 -1.27 16.25 -0.56
CA MET A 1 -0.15 15.48 -1.10
C MET A 1 -0.71 14.41 -2.03
N PRO A 2 -0.18 14.27 -3.25
CA PRO A 2 -0.69 13.26 -4.16
C PRO A 2 -0.39 11.85 -3.64
N LEU A 3 -1.29 10.93 -3.97
CA LEU A 3 -1.05 9.51 -3.79
C LEU A 3 -0.40 8.98 -5.07
N VAL A 4 0.74 8.34 -4.94
CA VAL A 4 1.55 7.83 -6.05
C VAL A 4 1.68 6.32 -5.93
N ILE A 5 1.48 5.62 -7.03
CA ILE A 5 1.72 4.17 -7.11
C ILE A 5 2.86 3.97 -8.11
N ALA A 6 3.79 3.08 -7.80
CA ALA A 6 4.90 2.76 -8.68
C ALA A 6 5.13 1.25 -8.71
N ASP A 7 5.73 0.78 -9.81
CA ASP A 7 5.97 -0.63 -10.02
C ASP A 7 7.22 -1.10 -9.28
N ARG A 8 7.20 -2.34 -8.81
CA ARG A 8 8.40 -3.03 -8.31
C ARG A 8 9.09 -2.28 -7.17
N VAL A 9 8.34 -1.67 -6.26
CA VAL A 9 8.90 -1.02 -5.08
C VAL A 9 8.91 -2.01 -3.93
N LEU A 10 10.10 -2.37 -3.46
CA LEU A 10 10.27 -3.27 -2.32
C LEU A 10 11.54 -2.91 -1.57
N GLU A 11 11.36 -2.61 -0.29
CA GLU A 11 12.44 -2.43 0.68
C GLU A 11 12.20 -3.34 1.88
N THR A 12 13.12 -3.35 2.81
CA THR A 12 12.94 -4.04 4.09
C THR A 12 13.00 -3.04 5.23
N THR A 13 12.53 -3.47 6.39
CA THR A 13 12.66 -2.72 7.63
C THR A 13 12.84 -3.68 8.81
N THR A 14 13.58 -3.24 9.80
CA THR A 14 13.69 -3.92 11.09
C THR A 14 13.01 -3.14 12.20
N THR A 15 12.37 -2.03 11.87
CA THR A 15 11.67 -1.17 12.85
C THR A 15 10.59 -1.98 13.57
N THR A 16 10.53 -1.84 14.88
CA THR A 16 9.55 -2.50 15.74
C THR A 16 8.47 -1.51 16.17
N GLY A 17 7.35 -2.06 16.66
CA GLY A 17 6.26 -1.26 17.20
C GLY A 17 5.22 -0.89 16.12
N ASN A 18 4.43 0.13 16.42
CA ASN A 18 3.30 0.56 15.60
C ASN A 18 3.49 1.95 14.97
N GLY A 19 4.70 2.47 15.01
CA GLY A 19 5.00 3.81 14.46
C GLY A 19 5.55 3.76 13.03
N THR A 20 6.10 4.89 12.63
CA THR A 20 6.78 5.06 11.34
C THR A 20 7.93 4.06 11.21
N VAL A 21 8.06 3.46 10.03
CA VAL A 21 9.15 2.50 9.77
C VAL A 21 10.28 3.18 9.01
N THR A 22 11.51 2.77 9.34
CA THR A 22 12.71 3.19 8.61
C THR A 22 13.02 2.15 7.56
N LEU A 23 13.17 2.59 6.32
CA LEU A 23 13.41 1.73 5.17
C LEU A 23 14.92 1.50 5.00
N ALA A 24 15.29 0.29 4.63
CA ALA A 24 16.69 -0.15 4.59
C ALA A 24 17.32 -0.11 3.19
N GLY A 25 16.58 0.31 2.18
CA GLY A 25 17.04 0.34 0.79
C GLY A 25 16.37 -0.72 -0.07
N ALA A 26 16.38 -0.49 -1.38
CA ALA A 26 15.71 -1.38 -2.33
C ALA A 26 16.33 -2.78 -2.32
N GLU A 27 15.48 -3.78 -2.38
CA GLU A 27 15.92 -5.15 -2.63
C GLU A 27 16.41 -5.30 -4.07
N THR A 28 17.27 -6.27 -4.31
CA THR A 28 17.84 -6.51 -5.64
C THR A 28 16.75 -6.73 -6.67
N GLY A 29 16.78 -5.98 -7.76
CA GLY A 29 15.78 -6.06 -8.83
C GLY A 29 14.50 -5.26 -8.56
N TYR A 30 14.46 -4.49 -7.48
CA TYR A 30 13.32 -3.66 -7.12
C TYR A 30 13.71 -2.19 -7.06
N GLN A 31 12.71 -1.32 -7.05
CA GLN A 31 12.89 0.12 -6.85
C GLN A 31 12.75 0.47 -5.37
N SER A 32 13.41 1.55 -4.96
CA SER A 32 13.23 2.10 -3.62
C SER A 32 11.98 2.97 -3.56
N PHE A 33 11.50 3.26 -2.35
CA PHE A 33 10.37 4.16 -2.13
C PHE A 33 10.66 5.60 -2.58
N SER A 34 11.91 5.92 -2.91
CA SER A 34 12.24 7.25 -3.44
C SER A 34 11.49 7.59 -4.72
N VAL A 35 11.05 6.59 -5.49
CA VAL A 35 10.25 6.82 -6.70
C VAL A 35 8.85 7.36 -6.39
N ILE A 36 8.37 7.17 -5.16
CA ILE A 36 7.11 7.77 -4.70
C ILE A 36 7.25 9.30 -4.59
N GLY A 37 8.42 9.77 -4.20
CA GLY A 37 8.68 11.19 -4.03
C GLY A 37 8.45 11.67 -2.60
N ASN A 38 9.33 12.56 -2.16
CA ASN A 38 9.29 13.09 -0.80
C ASN A 38 7.95 13.77 -0.49
N GLY A 39 7.34 13.40 0.61
CA GLY A 39 6.09 13.96 1.10
C GLY A 39 4.84 13.40 0.43
N ASN A 40 4.97 12.55 -0.57
CA ASN A 40 3.83 11.94 -1.22
C ASN A 40 3.35 10.71 -0.45
N THR A 41 2.06 10.40 -0.59
CA THR A 41 1.47 9.21 -0.02
C THR A 41 1.49 8.06 -1.02
N THR A 42 1.44 6.85 -0.50
CA THR A 42 1.33 5.64 -1.33
C THR A 42 0.59 4.55 -0.56
N TYR A 43 0.13 3.54 -1.28
CA TYR A 43 -0.34 2.31 -0.65
C TYR A 43 0.86 1.41 -0.34
N TYR A 44 0.84 0.80 0.84
CA TYR A 44 1.93 -0.09 1.26
C TYR A 44 1.40 -1.39 1.82
N THR A 45 2.24 -2.40 1.80
CA THR A 45 2.11 -3.61 2.61
C THR A 45 3.38 -3.75 3.43
N ILE A 46 3.23 -4.09 4.71
CA ILE A 46 4.32 -4.54 5.56
C ILE A 46 4.02 -5.98 5.94
N ALA A 47 4.97 -6.88 5.72
CA ALA A 47 4.78 -8.30 6.01
C ALA A 47 6.04 -8.87 6.66
N VAL A 48 5.86 -9.66 7.71
CA VAL A 48 6.97 -10.32 8.41
C VAL A 48 7.47 -11.49 7.56
N ASN A 49 8.77 -11.51 7.29
CA ASN A 49 9.40 -12.64 6.59
C ASN A 49 9.28 -13.90 7.42
N GLY A 50 8.62 -14.92 6.87
CA GLY A 50 8.44 -16.19 7.55
C GLY A 50 7.49 -16.17 8.74
N GLY A 51 6.79 -15.06 8.96
CA GLY A 51 5.84 -14.88 10.04
C GLY A 51 4.42 -14.71 9.55
N THR A 52 3.53 -14.35 10.47
CA THR A 52 2.10 -14.24 10.19
C THR A 52 1.57 -12.81 10.23
N ASP A 53 2.36 -11.85 10.73
CA ASP A 53 1.92 -10.47 10.87
C ASP A 53 2.07 -9.71 9.56
N TRP A 54 1.03 -8.96 9.21
CA TRP A 54 1.02 -8.10 8.02
C TRP A 54 0.06 -6.93 8.19
N GLU A 55 0.28 -5.91 7.40
CA GLU A 55 -0.54 -4.70 7.41
C GLU A 55 -0.55 -4.08 6.01
N VAL A 56 -1.71 -3.64 5.56
CA VAL A 56 -1.90 -2.90 4.31
C VAL A 56 -2.48 -1.54 4.65
N GLY A 57 -1.93 -0.48 4.08
CA GLY A 57 -2.39 0.85 4.41
C GLY A 57 -1.95 1.94 3.46
N ILE A 58 -2.15 3.16 3.91
CA ILE A 58 -1.69 4.37 3.25
C ILE A 58 -0.66 5.03 4.16
N GLY A 59 0.49 5.37 3.61
CA GLY A 59 1.55 6.03 4.34
C GLY A 59 2.20 7.14 3.53
N THR A 60 2.98 7.97 4.21
CA THR A 60 3.73 9.07 3.60
C THR A 60 5.20 8.74 3.58
N TYR A 61 5.81 8.83 2.38
CA TYR A 61 7.24 8.67 2.25
C TYR A 61 7.96 9.98 2.58
N THR A 62 8.99 9.91 3.41
CA THR A 62 9.86 11.04 3.73
C THR A 62 11.30 10.66 3.36
N SER A 63 11.90 11.42 2.44
CA SER A 63 13.26 11.14 1.96
C SER A 63 14.32 11.38 3.04
N SER A 64 14.11 12.39 3.90
CA SER A 64 14.96 12.61 5.06
C SER A 64 14.76 11.46 6.05
N GLY A 65 15.80 10.66 6.26
CA GLY A 65 15.74 9.49 7.11
C GLY A 65 15.12 8.26 6.45
N THR A 66 14.69 8.34 5.21
CA THR A 66 14.08 7.24 4.44
C THR A 66 13.00 6.50 5.22
N THR A 67 11.94 7.21 5.55
CA THR A 67 10.87 6.67 6.38
C THR A 67 9.54 6.57 5.64
N LEU A 68 8.70 5.67 6.11
CA LEU A 68 7.31 5.54 5.68
C LEU A 68 6.42 5.56 6.91
N SER A 69 5.53 6.54 6.98
CA SER A 69 4.54 6.59 8.04
C SER A 69 3.39 5.61 7.76
N ARG A 70 2.59 5.33 8.77
CA ARG A 70 1.47 4.39 8.69
C ARG A 70 0.21 5.17 9.05
N ASP A 71 -0.28 5.97 8.09
CA ASP A 71 -1.29 6.99 8.35
C ASP A 71 -2.70 6.41 8.47
N VAL A 72 -3.02 5.45 7.59
CA VAL A 72 -4.33 4.78 7.58
C VAL A 72 -4.09 3.30 7.37
N VAL A 73 -4.63 2.46 8.24
CA VAL A 73 -4.63 1.01 8.05
C VAL A 73 -5.90 0.62 7.32
N LEU A 74 -5.75 -0.07 6.20
CA LEU A 74 -6.89 -0.56 5.40
C LEU A 74 -7.27 -1.98 5.77
N ASP A 75 -6.28 -2.81 6.06
CA ASP A 75 -6.48 -4.18 6.54
C ASP A 75 -5.20 -4.67 7.23
N SER A 76 -5.32 -5.66 8.11
CA SER A 76 -4.16 -6.21 8.80
C SER A 76 -4.46 -7.55 9.46
N SER A 77 -3.41 -8.25 9.85
CA SER A 77 -3.50 -9.46 10.67
C SER A 77 -4.00 -9.20 12.10
N ASN A 78 -4.07 -7.93 12.50
CA ASN A 78 -4.60 -7.50 13.79
C ASN A 78 -6.05 -6.99 13.65
N SER A 79 -6.88 -7.75 12.95
CA SER A 79 -8.31 -7.42 12.75
C SER A 79 -8.52 -6.04 12.13
N GLY A 80 -7.65 -5.64 11.20
CA GLY A 80 -7.73 -4.35 10.53
C GLY A 80 -7.16 -3.16 11.30
N ALA A 81 -6.59 -3.39 12.47
CA ALA A 81 -5.94 -2.34 13.27
C ALA A 81 -4.42 -2.33 13.04
N LEU A 82 -3.76 -1.28 13.51
CA LEU A 82 -2.30 -1.19 13.49
C LEU A 82 -1.67 -2.44 14.11
N VAL A 83 -0.64 -2.94 13.43
CA VAL A 83 0.15 -4.07 13.94
C VAL A 83 1.38 -3.53 14.67
N SER A 84 1.60 -4.00 15.90
CA SER A 84 2.85 -3.74 16.60
C SER A 84 3.86 -4.80 16.20
N PHE A 85 4.70 -4.48 15.21
CA PHE A 85 5.64 -5.44 14.66
C PHE A 85 6.77 -5.74 15.66
N GLY A 86 7.13 -7.01 15.74
CA GLY A 86 8.24 -7.46 16.55
C GLY A 86 9.59 -7.30 15.85
N SER A 87 10.63 -7.86 16.47
CA SER A 87 11.98 -7.89 15.90
C SER A 87 12.03 -8.75 14.64
N GLY A 88 13.08 -8.54 13.86
CA GLY A 88 13.29 -9.27 12.61
C GLY A 88 12.96 -8.44 11.39
N THR A 89 13.29 -9.00 10.24
CA THR A 89 13.12 -8.31 8.96
C THR A 89 11.68 -8.40 8.46
N LYS A 90 11.13 -7.27 8.10
CA LYS A 90 9.82 -7.17 7.42
C LYS A 90 10.03 -6.65 6.01
N GLN A 91 9.25 -7.14 5.08
CA GLN A 91 9.18 -6.59 3.73
C GLN A 91 8.21 -5.43 3.71
N VAL A 92 8.57 -4.37 2.98
CA VAL A 92 7.72 -3.18 2.78
C VAL A 92 7.64 -2.92 1.29
N PHE A 93 6.46 -2.98 0.73
CA PHE A 93 6.30 -2.82 -0.72
C PHE A 93 5.03 -2.05 -1.06
N VAL A 94 5.04 -1.45 -2.26
CA VAL A 94 3.86 -0.78 -2.80
C VAL A 94 2.91 -1.84 -3.33
N THR A 95 1.63 -1.72 -2.98
CA THR A 95 0.58 -2.62 -3.43
C THR A 95 -0.63 -1.82 -3.87
N TYR A 96 -1.51 -2.44 -4.64
CA TYR A 96 -2.82 -1.86 -4.94
C TYR A 96 -3.86 -2.57 -4.06
N PRO A 97 -4.31 -1.96 -2.95
CA PRO A 97 -5.13 -2.66 -1.97
C PRO A 97 -6.49 -3.06 -2.52
N ALA A 98 -6.98 -4.21 -2.11
CA ALA A 98 -8.30 -4.68 -2.51
C ALA A 98 -9.39 -3.66 -2.12
N ASP A 99 -9.25 -3.01 -0.96
CA ASP A 99 -10.19 -2.00 -0.48
C ASP A 99 -10.30 -0.79 -1.43
N LYS A 100 -9.25 -0.52 -2.20
CA LYS A 100 -9.19 0.61 -3.13
C LYS A 100 -9.29 0.19 -4.59
N ALA A 101 -9.31 -1.11 -4.86
CA ALA A 101 -9.24 -1.62 -6.21
C ALA A 101 -10.54 -1.38 -6.98
N VAL A 102 -10.38 -1.07 -8.27
CA VAL A 102 -11.44 -1.08 -9.28
C VAL A 102 -11.08 -2.17 -10.26
N TYR A 103 -11.99 -3.09 -10.49
CA TYR A 103 -11.74 -4.26 -11.34
C TYR A 103 -13.02 -4.71 -12.02
N LEU A 104 -12.87 -5.59 -13.01
CA LEU A 104 -14.02 -6.26 -13.63
C LEU A 104 -14.32 -7.55 -12.87
N ASP A 105 -15.57 -7.77 -12.51
CA ASP A 105 -15.99 -9.02 -11.90
C ASP A 105 -16.05 -10.15 -12.95
N ALA A 106 -16.46 -11.34 -12.52
CA ALA A 106 -16.51 -12.50 -13.41
C ALA A 106 -17.47 -12.34 -14.59
N SER A 107 -18.42 -11.42 -14.47
CA SER A 107 -19.35 -11.07 -15.55
C SER A 107 -18.89 -9.91 -16.42
N GLY A 108 -17.69 -9.38 -16.17
CA GLY A 108 -17.14 -8.24 -16.89
C GLY A 108 -17.72 -6.88 -16.47
N VAL A 109 -18.32 -6.81 -15.29
CA VAL A 109 -18.90 -5.58 -14.76
C VAL A 109 -17.90 -4.86 -13.86
N PRO A 110 -17.70 -3.52 -14.03
CA PRO A 110 -16.87 -2.76 -13.11
C PRO A 110 -17.34 -2.89 -11.66
N SER A 111 -16.42 -3.23 -10.78
CA SER A 111 -16.68 -3.53 -9.38
C SER A 111 -15.56 -2.99 -8.50
N GLY A 112 -15.74 -3.11 -7.19
CA GLY A 112 -14.75 -2.67 -6.22
C GLY A 112 -15.07 -1.29 -5.68
N ASN A 113 -14.04 -0.52 -5.36
CA ASN A 113 -14.20 0.79 -4.73
C ASN A 113 -14.52 1.88 -5.76
N ILE A 114 -15.76 1.90 -6.21
CA ILE A 114 -16.26 2.87 -7.19
C ILE A 114 -17.39 3.66 -6.53
N ALA A 115 -17.24 4.99 -6.46
CA ALA A 115 -18.32 5.87 -6.01
C ALA A 115 -19.51 5.75 -6.98
N THR A 116 -20.73 5.93 -6.47
CA THR A 116 -21.96 5.75 -7.26
C THR A 116 -21.93 6.54 -8.55
N THR A 117 -21.54 7.81 -8.52
CA THR A 117 -21.44 8.66 -9.72
C THR A 117 -20.35 8.15 -10.66
N GLY A 118 -19.17 7.79 -10.13
CA GLY A 118 -18.07 7.26 -10.92
C GLY A 118 -18.42 5.91 -11.54
N LYS A 119 -19.14 5.06 -10.82
CA LYS A 119 -19.61 3.77 -11.32
C LYS A 119 -20.58 3.96 -12.49
N ALA A 120 -21.50 4.92 -12.39
CA ALA A 120 -22.44 5.21 -13.47
C ALA A 120 -21.73 5.70 -14.73
N VAL A 121 -20.72 6.56 -14.58
CA VAL A 121 -19.92 7.05 -15.71
C VAL A 121 -19.14 5.91 -16.37
N ILE A 122 -18.49 5.07 -15.59
CA ILE A 122 -17.73 3.92 -16.10
C ILE A 122 -18.68 2.96 -16.83
N THR A 123 -19.85 2.67 -16.26
CA THR A 123 -20.85 1.80 -16.88
C THR A 123 -21.32 2.37 -18.21
N ALA A 124 -21.58 3.67 -18.26
CA ALA A 124 -21.99 4.35 -19.49
C ALA A 124 -20.91 4.25 -20.59
N LEU A 125 -19.64 4.44 -20.24
CA LEU A 125 -18.53 4.33 -21.18
C LEU A 125 -18.37 2.91 -21.72
N VAL A 126 -18.52 1.90 -20.86
CA VAL A 126 -18.34 0.49 -21.25
C VAL A 126 -19.48 -0.03 -22.10
N PHE A 127 -20.72 0.39 -21.81
CA PHE A 127 -21.91 -0.13 -22.49
C PHE A 127 -22.56 0.86 -23.46
N GLY A 128 -21.99 2.04 -23.63
CA GLY A 128 -22.52 3.06 -24.55
C GLY A 128 -23.82 3.69 -24.10
N LEU A 129 -24.05 3.74 -22.81
CA LEU A 129 -25.30 4.29 -22.25
C LEU A 129 -25.27 5.80 -22.08
#